data_837fd37c2042c34a2226b41460b0ba78
#
_entry.id   837fd37c2042c34a2226b41460b0ba78
#
_cell.length_a   1.000
_cell.length_b   1.000
_cell.length_c   1.000
_cell.angle_alpha   90.00
_cell.angle_beta   90.00
_cell.angle_gamma   90.00
#
_symmetry.space_group_name_H-M   'P 1'
#
loop_
_entity.id
_entity.type
_entity.pdbx_description
1 polymer ?
#
loop_
_entity_poly.entity_id
_entity_poly.type
_entity_poly.pdbx_seq_one_letter_code
_entity_poly.pdbx_strand_id
1 'polypeptide(L)'
;MKLEGDWFSETHTDDLLYSYKVEERIYSGRTRFQRVDILRIKPFGITLFLDGKLQSARVDEAVYHECLVHPAMQAHPNPKRVFIAGGGEGATLREVLRYPVEECVMCDIDPELVELCEAFLPSWNAGAFRDQRARLLFADARATLANSPDKYDVIISDLPEPLEAGPARFLYTKEFYQIVRERLSDQGVFVAQVGSADPVYPDLSVCVHATLSEVFPVVGLYVAYVFSFQLLWAFVLATKGPPLSPERFRDIPGLSHYTPDIHRAMFALPGHMRRAIKEKGRILTDEKPFSWTA
;
A
#
# COMPACT_ATOMS: atom_id res chain seq x y z
N MET A 1 -25.58 18.14 18.26
CA MET A 1 -26.20 16.81 18.47
C MET A 1 -25.21 15.97 19.24
N LYS A 2 -25.53 15.45 20.44
CA LYS A 2 -24.63 14.48 21.10
C LYS A 2 -24.78 13.15 20.36
N LEU A 3 -23.67 12.61 19.89
CA LEU A 3 -23.64 11.28 19.30
C LEU A 3 -23.86 10.26 20.42
N GLU A 4 -24.95 9.48 20.35
CA GLU A 4 -25.24 8.42 21.31
C GLU A 4 -24.62 7.10 20.87
N GLY A 5 -24.08 6.33 21.82
CA GLY A 5 -23.42 5.05 21.59
C GLY A 5 -21.89 5.13 21.61
N ASP A 6 -21.25 4.04 21.22
CA ASP A 6 -19.79 3.94 21.11
C ASP A 6 -19.35 4.48 19.74
N TRP A 7 -18.43 5.45 19.76
CA TRP A 7 -17.87 6.06 18.56
C TRP A 7 -16.34 6.00 18.57
N PHE A 8 -15.78 5.66 17.45
CA PHE A 8 -14.35 5.74 17.19
C PHE A 8 -14.09 6.94 16.29
N SER A 9 -13.12 7.78 16.66
CA SER A 9 -12.81 8.98 15.90
C SER A 9 -11.40 8.91 15.37
N GLU A 10 -11.27 9.21 14.09
CA GLU A 10 -10.02 9.30 13.35
C GLU A 10 -9.78 10.76 12.98
N THR A 11 -8.70 11.36 13.49
CA THR A 11 -8.26 12.68 13.06
C THR A 11 -7.63 12.55 11.68
N HIS A 12 -8.29 13.06 10.65
CA HIS A 12 -7.77 13.06 9.29
C HIS A 12 -6.73 14.18 9.13
N THR A 13 -7.12 15.40 9.51
CA THR A 13 -6.25 16.58 9.63
C THR A 13 -6.64 17.33 10.90
N ASP A 14 -5.94 18.43 11.22
CA ASP A 14 -6.28 19.28 12.37
C ASP A 14 -7.72 19.84 12.28
N ASP A 15 -8.23 20.00 11.07
CA ASP A 15 -9.56 20.56 10.80
C ASP A 15 -10.62 19.53 10.38
N LEU A 16 -10.23 18.24 10.21
CA LEU A 16 -11.12 17.19 9.69
C LEU A 16 -11.05 15.92 10.55
N LEU A 17 -12.20 15.59 11.12
CA LEU A 17 -12.38 14.41 11.96
C LEU A 17 -13.43 13.49 11.35
N TYR A 18 -13.10 12.24 11.14
CA TYR A 18 -14.06 11.18 10.84
C TYR A 18 -14.51 10.49 12.12
N SER A 19 -15.79 10.20 12.26
CA SER A 19 -16.31 9.47 13.40
C SER A 19 -17.18 8.31 12.93
N TYR A 20 -16.85 7.13 13.41
CA TYR A 20 -17.48 5.87 13.05
C TYR A 20 -18.25 5.31 14.24
N LYS A 21 -19.52 4.94 14.03
CA LYS A 21 -20.29 4.26 15.07
C LYS A 21 -19.84 2.81 15.18
N VAL A 22 -19.34 2.45 16.35
CA VAL A 22 -18.83 1.11 16.65
C VAL A 22 -19.99 0.21 17.07
N GLU A 23 -20.12 -0.94 16.41
CA GLU A 23 -21.04 -2.00 16.82
C GLU A 23 -20.38 -2.96 17.80
N GLU A 24 -19.08 -3.26 17.60
CA GLU A 24 -18.33 -4.19 18.39
C GLU A 24 -16.84 -3.82 18.38
N ARG A 25 -16.20 -3.87 19.55
CA ARG A 25 -14.74 -3.81 19.68
C ARG A 25 -14.21 -5.25 19.75
N ILE A 26 -13.70 -5.74 18.60
CA ILE A 26 -13.19 -7.11 18.48
C ILE A 26 -11.83 -7.21 19.19
N TYR A 27 -10.97 -6.21 18.97
CA TYR A 27 -9.68 -6.08 19.64
C TYR A 27 -9.32 -4.62 19.81
N SER A 28 -8.67 -4.27 20.92
CA SER A 28 -8.04 -2.96 21.13
C SER A 28 -6.83 -3.14 22.02
N GLY A 29 -5.65 -2.82 21.52
CA GLY A 29 -4.40 -3.02 22.25
C GLY A 29 -3.23 -2.31 21.59
N ARG A 30 -2.03 -2.66 22.02
CA ARG A 30 -0.77 -2.17 21.44
C ARG A 30 0.17 -3.34 21.21
N THR A 31 0.82 -3.34 20.07
CA THR A 31 2.02 -4.11 19.83
C THR A 31 3.26 -3.32 20.31
N ARG A 32 4.43 -3.87 20.13
CA ARG A 32 5.68 -3.14 20.36
C ARG A 32 5.78 -1.87 19.48
N PHE A 33 5.15 -1.85 18.33
CA PHE A 33 5.36 -0.82 17.30
C PHE A 33 4.22 0.19 17.21
N GLN A 34 2.96 -0.24 17.46
CA GLN A 34 1.80 0.59 17.18
C GLN A 34 0.58 0.20 18.02
N ARG A 35 -0.41 1.09 18.07
CA ARG A 35 -1.74 0.77 18.58
C ARG A 35 -2.53 0.04 17.49
N VAL A 36 -3.25 -1.01 17.87
CA VAL A 36 -4.10 -1.79 16.98
C VAL A 36 -5.52 -1.79 17.52
N ASP A 37 -6.48 -1.35 16.71
CA ASP A 37 -7.92 -1.48 16.99
C ASP A 37 -8.55 -2.24 15.82
N ILE A 38 -9.24 -3.37 16.12
CA ILE A 38 -10.06 -4.12 15.17
C ILE A 38 -11.49 -3.98 15.62
N LEU A 39 -12.28 -3.26 14.82
CA LEU A 39 -13.63 -2.85 15.18
C LEU A 39 -14.63 -3.35 14.13
N ARG A 40 -15.87 -3.58 14.55
CA ARG A 40 -16.99 -3.74 13.62
C ARG A 40 -17.68 -2.39 13.46
N ILE A 41 -17.59 -1.83 12.27
CA ILE A 41 -18.23 -0.57 11.86
C ILE A 41 -19.36 -0.91 10.88
N LYS A 42 -20.60 -0.53 11.18
CA LYS A 42 -21.78 -1.00 10.44
C LYS A 42 -21.67 -0.91 8.91
N PRO A 43 -21.27 0.23 8.30
CA PRO A 43 -21.18 0.32 6.84
C PRO A 43 -19.95 -0.38 6.25
N PHE A 44 -18.89 -0.61 7.06
CA PHE A 44 -17.59 -1.12 6.60
C PHE A 44 -17.34 -2.59 6.94
N GLY A 45 -18.11 -3.14 7.90
CA GLY A 45 -17.85 -4.46 8.46
C GLY A 45 -16.70 -4.45 9.45
N ILE A 46 -15.90 -5.52 9.49
CA ILE A 46 -14.68 -5.56 10.29
C ILE A 46 -13.68 -4.58 9.66
N THR A 47 -13.05 -3.76 10.50
CA THR A 47 -12.19 -2.65 10.09
C THR A 47 -10.95 -2.63 10.98
N LEU A 48 -9.78 -2.51 10.37
CA LEU A 48 -8.48 -2.40 11.03
C LEU A 48 -8.07 -0.93 11.11
N PHE A 49 -7.67 -0.51 12.30
CA PHE A 49 -7.05 0.79 12.53
C PHE A 49 -5.67 0.59 13.17
N LEU A 50 -4.68 1.31 12.66
CA LEU A 50 -3.32 1.38 13.23
C LEU A 50 -3.04 2.82 13.66
N ASP A 51 -2.61 3.00 14.92
CA ASP A 51 -2.40 4.32 15.54
C ASP A 51 -3.57 5.30 15.32
N GLY A 52 -4.80 4.77 15.31
CA GLY A 52 -6.03 5.53 15.14
C GLY A 52 -6.38 5.86 13.69
N LYS A 53 -5.60 5.40 12.70
CA LYS A 53 -5.84 5.57 11.26
C LYS A 53 -6.43 4.30 10.64
N LEU A 54 -7.47 4.44 9.85
CA LEU A 54 -8.09 3.34 9.12
C LEU A 54 -7.10 2.80 8.08
N GLN A 55 -6.84 1.49 8.14
CA GLN A 55 -5.93 0.82 7.22
C GLN A 55 -6.66 -0.07 6.22
N SER A 56 -7.72 -0.74 6.67
CA SER A 56 -8.43 -1.71 5.83
C SER A 56 -9.82 -2.00 6.38
N ALA A 57 -10.78 -2.23 5.50
CA ALA A 57 -12.15 -2.57 5.87
C ALA A 57 -12.71 -3.68 4.98
N ARG A 58 -13.51 -4.58 5.58
CA ARG A 58 -14.07 -5.74 4.89
C ARG A 58 -14.86 -5.40 3.63
N VAL A 59 -15.49 -4.24 3.60
CA VAL A 59 -16.35 -3.83 2.47
C VAL A 59 -15.59 -3.64 1.17
N ASP A 60 -14.32 -3.21 1.25
CA ASP A 60 -13.56 -2.75 0.09
C ASP A 60 -12.03 -3.02 0.15
N GLU A 61 -11.57 -3.87 1.09
CA GLU A 61 -10.16 -4.26 1.13
C GLU A 61 -9.68 -4.83 -0.21
N ALA A 62 -10.58 -5.54 -0.93
CA ALA A 62 -10.27 -6.06 -2.25
C ALA A 62 -10.01 -4.95 -3.27
N VAL A 63 -10.72 -3.81 -3.19
CA VAL A 63 -10.45 -2.66 -4.07
C VAL A 63 -9.02 -2.19 -3.90
N TYR A 64 -8.59 -1.99 -2.65
CA TYR A 64 -7.24 -1.52 -2.34
C TYR A 64 -6.18 -2.53 -2.79
N HIS A 65 -6.28 -3.78 -2.33
CA HIS A 65 -5.22 -4.77 -2.56
C HIS A 65 -5.14 -5.23 -4.02
N GLU A 66 -6.27 -5.39 -4.69
CA GLU A 66 -6.28 -5.72 -6.12
C GLU A 66 -5.68 -4.56 -6.95
N CYS A 67 -5.99 -3.30 -6.61
CA CYS A 67 -5.40 -2.15 -7.28
C CYS A 67 -3.92 -1.94 -6.95
N LEU A 68 -3.44 -2.29 -5.76
CA LEU A 68 -2.03 -2.24 -5.42
C LEU A 68 -1.22 -3.31 -6.17
N VAL A 69 -1.70 -4.56 -6.16
CA VAL A 69 -0.91 -5.72 -6.59
C VAL A 69 -0.96 -5.93 -8.10
N HIS A 70 -2.16 -5.98 -8.67
CA HIS A 70 -2.31 -6.48 -10.02
C HIS A 70 -1.68 -5.60 -11.10
N PRO A 71 -1.70 -4.26 -11.05
CA PRO A 71 -1.01 -3.46 -12.06
C PRO A 71 0.49 -3.77 -12.16
N ALA A 72 1.17 -3.98 -11.04
CA ALA A 72 2.58 -4.32 -11.03
C ALA A 72 2.85 -5.74 -11.54
N MET A 73 2.06 -6.70 -11.08
CA MET A 73 2.15 -8.09 -11.51
C MET A 73 1.81 -8.26 -13.00
N GLN A 74 0.90 -7.43 -13.54
CA GLN A 74 0.57 -7.40 -14.97
C GLN A 74 1.66 -6.74 -15.81
N ALA A 75 2.35 -5.73 -15.27
CA ALA A 75 3.40 -5.02 -15.98
C ALA A 75 4.63 -5.91 -16.23
N HIS A 76 4.95 -6.82 -15.32
CA HIS A 76 6.04 -7.78 -15.51
C HIS A 76 5.60 -8.97 -16.38
N PRO A 77 6.39 -9.42 -17.37
CA PRO A 77 5.97 -10.50 -18.29
C PRO A 77 5.75 -11.84 -17.60
N ASN A 78 6.54 -12.19 -16.60
CA ASN A 78 6.47 -13.46 -15.87
C ASN A 78 7.10 -13.33 -14.49
N PRO A 79 6.41 -12.70 -13.50
CA PRO A 79 6.98 -12.51 -12.16
C PRO A 79 7.13 -13.85 -11.43
N LYS A 80 8.33 -14.13 -10.92
CA LYS A 80 8.69 -15.35 -10.19
C LYS A 80 9.03 -15.05 -8.74
N ARG A 81 9.77 -13.98 -8.48
CA ARG A 81 10.22 -13.59 -7.16
C ARG A 81 9.66 -12.22 -6.79
N VAL A 82 8.89 -12.16 -5.72
CA VAL A 82 8.23 -10.94 -5.26
C VAL A 82 8.68 -10.62 -3.84
N PHE A 83 8.88 -9.34 -3.57
CA PHE A 83 9.12 -8.83 -2.23
C PHE A 83 8.01 -7.84 -1.85
N ILE A 84 7.44 -8.00 -0.67
CA ILE A 84 6.45 -7.08 -0.07
C ILE A 84 7.11 -6.42 1.13
N ALA A 85 7.22 -5.09 1.13
CA ALA A 85 7.60 -4.30 2.28
C ALA A 85 6.31 -3.90 3.03
N GLY A 86 6.14 -4.39 4.25
CA GLY A 86 4.90 -4.29 5.02
C GLY A 86 3.89 -5.36 4.67
N GLY A 87 2.60 -5.02 4.66
CA GLY A 87 1.51 -5.92 4.29
C GLY A 87 1.09 -6.87 5.41
N GLY A 88 1.27 -6.49 6.68
CA GLY A 88 1.06 -7.34 7.86
C GLY A 88 -0.32 -7.99 7.98
N GLU A 89 -1.34 -7.50 7.29
CA GLU A 89 -2.66 -8.13 7.24
C GLU A 89 -2.77 -9.31 6.27
N GLY A 90 -1.77 -9.47 5.37
CA GLY A 90 -1.63 -10.60 4.47
C GLY A 90 -2.49 -10.57 3.21
N ALA A 91 -3.28 -9.54 2.97
CA ALA A 91 -4.11 -9.44 1.78
C ALA A 91 -3.27 -9.16 0.51
N THR A 92 -2.24 -8.32 0.59
CA THR A 92 -1.26 -8.13 -0.49
C THR A 92 -0.56 -9.44 -0.85
N LEU A 93 -0.14 -10.22 0.16
CA LEU A 93 0.44 -11.55 -0.05
C LEU A 93 -0.56 -12.49 -0.75
N ARG A 94 -1.82 -12.51 -0.31
CA ARG A 94 -2.90 -13.28 -0.94
C ARG A 94 -3.02 -12.97 -2.43
N GLU A 95 -3.02 -11.70 -2.80
CA GLU A 95 -3.18 -11.29 -4.19
C GLU A 95 -1.94 -11.63 -5.05
N VAL A 96 -0.74 -11.54 -4.51
CA VAL A 96 0.49 -11.98 -5.19
C VAL A 96 0.46 -13.50 -5.47
N LEU A 97 0.01 -14.29 -4.51
CA LEU A 97 -0.04 -15.76 -4.62
C LEU A 97 -1.07 -16.29 -5.63
N ARG A 98 -1.93 -15.42 -6.19
CA ARG A 98 -2.78 -15.76 -7.35
C ARG A 98 -1.96 -15.97 -8.63
N TYR A 99 -0.74 -15.48 -8.67
CA TYR A 99 0.18 -15.69 -9.79
C TYR A 99 1.08 -16.91 -9.55
N PRO A 100 1.65 -17.50 -10.64
CA PRO A 100 2.56 -18.64 -10.53
C PRO A 100 3.96 -18.19 -10.11
N VAL A 101 4.04 -17.46 -8.98
CA VAL A 101 5.30 -17.07 -8.36
C VAL A 101 5.99 -18.27 -7.73
N GLU A 102 7.31 -18.25 -7.71
CA GLU A 102 8.14 -19.26 -7.05
C GLU A 102 8.39 -18.93 -5.60
N GLU A 103 8.54 -17.64 -5.30
CA GLU A 103 8.75 -17.13 -3.93
C GLU A 103 8.12 -15.75 -3.77
N CYS A 104 7.44 -15.54 -2.66
CA CYS A 104 7.01 -14.23 -2.20
C CYS A 104 7.52 -13.98 -0.79
N VAL A 105 8.44 -13.04 -0.63
CA VAL A 105 8.96 -12.59 0.68
C VAL A 105 8.08 -11.44 1.16
N MET A 106 7.38 -11.61 2.28
CA MET A 106 6.68 -10.53 2.98
C MET A 106 7.51 -10.13 4.20
N CYS A 107 7.93 -8.88 4.25
CA CYS A 107 8.78 -8.34 5.30
C CYS A 107 8.04 -7.25 6.07
N ASP A 108 7.53 -7.60 7.23
CA ASP A 108 6.87 -6.68 8.16
C ASP A 108 7.68 -6.52 9.44
N ILE A 109 7.66 -5.34 10.02
CA ILE A 109 8.40 -5.06 11.25
C ILE A 109 7.67 -5.58 12.50
N ASP A 110 6.35 -5.82 12.39
CA ASP A 110 5.47 -6.10 13.52
C ASP A 110 4.90 -7.53 13.49
N PRO A 111 5.58 -8.53 14.08
CA PRO A 111 5.08 -9.90 14.14
C PRO A 111 3.76 -10.02 14.92
N GLU A 112 3.56 -9.19 15.96
CA GLU A 112 2.34 -9.24 16.76
C GLU A 112 1.12 -8.77 15.93
N LEU A 113 1.30 -7.77 15.04
CA LEU A 113 0.25 -7.37 14.10
C LEU A 113 -0.14 -8.52 13.18
N VAL A 114 0.84 -9.24 12.62
CA VAL A 114 0.57 -10.38 11.72
C VAL A 114 -0.21 -11.48 12.46
N GLU A 115 0.14 -11.79 13.70
CA GLU A 115 -0.59 -12.76 14.54
C GLU A 115 -2.03 -12.29 14.82
N LEU A 116 -2.23 -11.01 15.14
CA LEU A 116 -3.57 -10.43 15.33
C LEU A 116 -4.40 -10.49 14.05
N CYS A 117 -3.80 -10.16 12.90
CA CYS A 117 -4.48 -10.23 11.62
C CYS A 117 -4.80 -11.69 11.20
N GLU A 118 -3.93 -12.65 11.48
CA GLU A 118 -4.23 -14.06 11.26
C GLU A 118 -5.42 -14.52 12.11
N ALA A 119 -5.49 -14.08 13.36
CA ALA A 119 -6.54 -14.47 14.30
C ALA A 119 -7.90 -13.80 14.01
N PHE A 120 -7.91 -12.49 13.75
CA PHE A 120 -9.14 -11.70 13.70
C PHE A 120 -9.57 -11.29 12.29
N LEU A 121 -8.66 -11.36 11.30
CA LEU A 121 -8.90 -11.01 9.90
C LEU A 121 -8.59 -12.18 8.94
N PRO A 122 -9.06 -13.41 9.21
CA PRO A 122 -8.64 -14.59 8.44
C PRO A 122 -9.04 -14.52 6.96
N SER A 123 -10.07 -13.74 6.60
CA SER A 123 -10.47 -13.56 5.20
C SER A 123 -9.54 -12.64 4.40
N TRP A 124 -8.72 -11.81 5.06
CA TRP A 124 -7.73 -10.98 4.38
C TRP A 124 -6.58 -11.82 3.84
N ASN A 125 -5.93 -12.59 4.71
CA ASN A 125 -4.83 -13.45 4.27
C ASN A 125 -5.31 -14.73 3.56
N ALA A 126 -6.53 -15.22 3.86
CA ALA A 126 -7.12 -16.42 3.29
C ALA A 126 -6.16 -17.63 3.24
N GLY A 127 -5.32 -17.79 4.28
CA GLY A 127 -4.32 -18.85 4.38
C GLY A 127 -2.97 -18.54 3.70
N ALA A 128 -2.79 -17.36 3.13
CA ALA A 128 -1.56 -16.96 2.42
C ALA A 128 -0.29 -17.06 3.28
N PHE A 129 -0.38 -16.80 4.58
CA PHE A 129 0.75 -16.91 5.50
C PHE A 129 1.32 -18.34 5.61
N ARG A 130 0.57 -19.36 5.22
CA ARG A 130 0.94 -20.78 5.25
C ARG A 130 1.21 -21.37 3.87
N ASP A 131 1.14 -20.59 2.81
CA ASP A 131 1.49 -21.04 1.45
C ASP A 131 3.00 -21.34 1.40
N GLN A 132 3.38 -22.44 0.78
CA GLN A 132 4.77 -22.88 0.69
C GLN A 132 5.66 -21.91 -0.11
N ARG A 133 5.08 -21.06 -0.93
CA ARG A 133 5.77 -20.01 -1.69
C ARG A 133 5.97 -18.73 -0.87
N ALA A 134 5.26 -18.59 0.26
CA ALA A 134 5.36 -17.43 1.14
C ALA A 134 6.51 -17.59 2.14
N ARG A 135 7.31 -16.55 2.27
CA ARG A 135 8.34 -16.44 3.30
C ARG A 135 8.10 -15.18 4.11
N LEU A 136 7.73 -15.34 5.38
CA LEU A 136 7.53 -14.23 6.30
C LEU A 136 8.85 -13.86 6.97
N LEU A 137 9.20 -12.58 6.93
CA LEU A 137 10.34 -12.01 7.64
C LEU A 137 9.85 -10.90 8.58
N PHE A 138 10.25 -10.94 9.83
CA PHE A 138 9.92 -9.92 10.82
C PHE A 138 11.13 -9.03 11.06
N ALA A 139 11.28 -8.01 10.22
CA ALA A 139 12.46 -7.15 10.19
C ALA A 139 12.16 -5.81 9.50
N ASP A 140 13.11 -4.88 9.59
CA ASP A 140 13.11 -3.65 8.79
C ASP A 140 13.27 -4.00 7.29
N ALA A 141 12.25 -3.65 6.49
CA ALA A 141 12.21 -3.98 5.06
C ALA A 141 13.31 -3.26 4.28
N ARG A 142 13.67 -2.02 4.64
CA ARG A 142 14.76 -1.27 4.00
C ARG A 142 16.10 -1.94 4.25
N ALA A 143 16.39 -2.27 5.51
CA ALA A 143 17.63 -2.97 5.86
C ALA A 143 17.69 -4.36 5.23
N THR A 144 16.58 -5.07 5.19
CA THR A 144 16.46 -6.39 4.55
C THR A 144 16.78 -6.30 3.07
N LEU A 145 16.17 -5.37 2.33
CA LEU A 145 16.47 -5.17 0.91
C LEU A 145 17.90 -4.73 0.68
N ALA A 146 18.42 -3.78 1.46
CA ALA A 146 19.80 -3.29 1.29
C ALA A 146 20.84 -4.40 1.41
N ASN A 147 20.63 -5.33 2.35
CA ASN A 147 21.55 -6.44 2.64
C ASN A 147 21.26 -7.73 1.85
N SER A 148 20.17 -7.78 1.09
CA SER A 148 19.80 -8.97 0.32
C SER A 148 20.73 -9.13 -0.90
N PRO A 149 21.24 -10.32 -1.18
CA PRO A 149 21.91 -10.62 -2.47
C PRO A 149 20.90 -10.83 -3.60
N ASP A 150 19.65 -11.03 -3.27
CA ASP A 150 18.60 -11.46 -4.19
C ASP A 150 18.08 -10.32 -5.07
N LYS A 151 17.54 -10.70 -6.23
CA LYS A 151 16.78 -9.83 -7.13
C LYS A 151 15.33 -10.27 -7.16
N TYR A 152 14.45 -9.29 -7.29
CA TYR A 152 13.01 -9.50 -7.33
C TYR A 152 12.43 -8.97 -8.65
N ASP A 153 11.42 -9.66 -9.17
CA ASP A 153 10.72 -9.24 -10.37
C ASP A 153 9.70 -8.15 -10.07
N VAL A 154 9.10 -8.23 -8.88
CA VAL A 154 8.20 -7.20 -8.38
C VAL A 154 8.55 -6.91 -6.91
N ILE A 155 8.64 -5.62 -6.58
CA ILE A 155 8.71 -5.14 -5.19
C ILE A 155 7.47 -4.30 -4.93
N ILE A 156 6.73 -4.63 -3.89
CA ILE A 156 5.49 -3.97 -3.47
C ILE A 156 5.75 -3.28 -2.13
N SER A 157 5.43 -2.00 -2.02
CA SER A 157 5.45 -1.25 -0.76
C SER A 157 4.02 -1.04 -0.28
N ASP A 158 3.64 -1.81 0.73
CA ASP A 158 2.34 -1.79 1.39
C ASP A 158 2.52 -1.37 2.84
N LEU A 159 2.79 -0.09 3.02
CA LEU A 159 3.19 0.54 4.27
C LEU A 159 2.15 1.60 4.67
N PRO A 160 2.00 1.91 5.96
CA PRO A 160 1.22 3.06 6.38
C PRO A 160 1.83 4.35 5.82
N GLU A 161 1.00 5.40 5.73
CA GLU A 161 1.49 6.73 5.36
C GLU A 161 2.62 7.19 6.30
N PRO A 162 3.60 7.98 5.79
CA PRO A 162 4.72 8.43 6.59
C PRO A 162 4.26 9.45 7.65
N LEU A 163 4.19 9.00 8.91
CA LEU A 163 3.99 9.88 10.07
C LEU A 163 5.33 10.44 10.53
N GLU A 164 5.35 11.65 11.09
CA GLU A 164 6.58 12.37 11.48
C GLU A 164 7.48 11.56 12.42
N ALA A 165 6.91 10.83 13.37
CA ALA A 165 7.64 10.03 14.34
C ALA A 165 7.88 8.57 13.92
N GLY A 166 7.31 8.13 12.78
CA GLY A 166 7.35 6.73 12.36
C GLY A 166 8.57 6.37 11.49
N PRO A 167 9.05 5.12 11.56
CA PRO A 167 10.15 4.65 10.70
C PRO A 167 9.76 4.60 9.22
N ALA A 168 8.47 4.50 8.91
CA ALA A 168 7.96 4.40 7.54
C ALA A 168 8.39 5.57 6.64
N ARG A 169 8.62 6.78 7.20
CA ARG A 169 9.04 7.96 6.41
C ARG A 169 10.31 7.75 5.59
N PHE A 170 11.22 6.87 6.04
CA PHE A 170 12.46 6.55 5.33
C PHE A 170 12.29 5.51 4.22
N LEU A 171 11.09 4.97 4.05
CA LEU A 171 10.71 4.07 2.97
C LEU A 171 10.01 4.80 1.80
N TYR A 172 10.04 6.15 1.84
CA TYR A 172 9.53 7.04 0.77
C TYR A 172 10.63 7.97 0.20
N THR A 173 11.90 7.70 0.54
CA THR A 173 13.04 8.55 0.16
C THR A 173 13.75 8.05 -1.09
N LYS A 174 14.49 8.94 -1.75
CA LYS A 174 15.30 8.64 -2.93
C LYS A 174 16.30 7.51 -2.66
N GLU A 175 16.91 7.52 -1.48
CA GLU A 175 17.87 6.51 -1.04
C GLU A 175 17.22 5.12 -0.94
N PHE A 176 16.01 5.05 -0.40
CA PHE A 176 15.27 3.79 -0.40
C PHE A 176 14.91 3.33 -1.80
N TYR A 177 14.45 4.22 -2.67
CA TYR A 177 14.12 3.86 -4.05
C TYR A 177 15.33 3.45 -4.89
N GLN A 178 16.53 3.95 -4.56
CA GLN A 178 17.78 3.47 -5.14
C GLN A 178 18.05 2.00 -4.74
N ILE A 179 17.87 1.67 -3.46
CA ILE A 179 17.96 0.27 -2.97
C ILE A 179 16.93 -0.60 -3.69
N VAL A 180 15.68 -0.17 -3.78
CA VAL A 180 14.63 -0.88 -4.52
C VAL A 180 15.05 -1.13 -5.97
N ARG A 181 15.53 -0.10 -6.68
CA ARG A 181 15.99 -0.24 -8.07
C ARG A 181 17.16 -1.22 -8.20
N GLU A 182 18.08 -1.22 -7.25
CA GLU A 182 19.19 -2.16 -7.23
C GLU A 182 18.71 -3.60 -7.00
N ARG A 183 17.68 -3.82 -6.21
CA ARG A 183 17.14 -5.16 -5.91
C ARG A 183 16.13 -5.66 -6.94
N LEU A 184 15.67 -4.85 -7.84
CA LEU A 184 14.85 -5.27 -8.97
C LEU A 184 15.69 -5.98 -10.05
N SER A 185 15.11 -7.01 -10.68
CA SER A 185 15.62 -7.62 -11.92
C SER A 185 15.59 -6.60 -13.08
N ASP A 186 16.16 -6.95 -14.23
CA ASP A 186 16.28 -6.01 -15.36
C ASP A 186 14.92 -5.54 -15.91
N GLN A 187 13.88 -6.37 -15.83
CA GLN A 187 12.50 -6.00 -16.17
C GLN A 187 11.65 -5.70 -14.93
N GLY A 188 12.32 -5.51 -13.79
CA GLY A 188 11.66 -5.40 -12.51
C GLY A 188 10.73 -4.19 -12.39
N VAL A 189 9.67 -4.39 -11.61
CA VAL A 189 8.60 -3.44 -11.36
C VAL A 189 8.48 -3.14 -9.88
N PHE A 190 8.38 -1.88 -9.55
CA PHE A 190 8.05 -1.39 -8.20
C PHE A 190 6.66 -0.80 -8.19
N VAL A 191 5.92 -1.03 -7.11
CA VAL A 191 4.63 -0.41 -6.84
C VAL A 191 4.52 -0.02 -5.36
N ALA A 192 3.87 1.10 -5.10
CA ALA A 192 3.57 1.54 -3.75
C ALA A 192 2.20 2.22 -3.68
N GLN A 193 1.53 2.10 -2.53
CA GLN A 193 0.52 3.05 -2.14
C GLN A 193 1.18 4.39 -1.81
N VAL A 194 0.55 5.51 -2.13
CA VAL A 194 1.13 6.85 -1.95
C VAL A 194 0.12 7.89 -1.44
N GLY A 195 -0.87 7.42 -0.68
CA GLY A 195 -1.83 8.28 -0.01
C GLY A 195 -2.90 8.85 -0.93
N SER A 196 -3.40 10.00 -0.58
CA SER A 196 -4.51 10.67 -1.25
C SER A 196 -4.15 11.22 -2.63
N ALA A 197 -5.13 11.18 -3.54
CA ALA A 197 -5.14 11.88 -4.81
C ALA A 197 -6.17 13.03 -4.83
N ASP A 198 -6.64 13.46 -3.70
CA ASP A 198 -7.62 14.54 -3.60
C ASP A 198 -7.02 15.92 -3.87
N PRO A 199 -7.85 16.90 -4.27
CA PRO A 199 -7.35 18.23 -4.61
C PRO A 199 -6.72 18.99 -3.43
N VAL A 200 -7.04 18.60 -2.18
CA VAL A 200 -6.59 19.32 -0.97
C VAL A 200 -5.28 18.75 -0.44
N TYR A 201 -5.10 17.43 -0.48
CA TYR A 201 -3.96 16.74 0.14
C TYR A 201 -3.23 15.79 -0.84
N PRO A 202 -2.79 16.25 -2.03
CA PRO A 202 -2.08 15.40 -2.99
C PRO A 202 -0.57 15.34 -2.73
N ASP A 203 -0.05 15.96 -1.68
CA ASP A 203 1.37 16.29 -1.55
C ASP A 203 2.26 15.04 -1.48
N LEU A 204 1.85 14.01 -0.72
CA LEU A 204 2.62 12.77 -0.63
C LEU A 204 2.73 12.10 -2.02
N SER A 205 1.62 11.90 -2.70
CA SER A 205 1.58 11.23 -4.00
C SER A 205 2.41 11.96 -5.06
N VAL A 206 2.37 13.28 -5.05
CA VAL A 206 3.12 14.14 -5.97
C VAL A 206 4.62 14.12 -5.67
N CYS A 207 5.01 14.21 -4.39
CA CYS A 207 6.41 14.13 -3.98
C CYS A 207 7.02 12.75 -4.24
N VAL A 208 6.27 11.68 -3.99
CA VAL A 208 6.72 10.30 -4.27
C VAL A 208 6.91 10.11 -5.78
N HIS A 209 5.96 10.57 -6.60
CA HIS A 209 6.10 10.51 -8.06
C HIS A 209 7.37 11.24 -8.53
N ALA A 210 7.62 12.45 -8.04
CA ALA A 210 8.81 13.23 -8.38
C ALA A 210 10.09 12.49 -7.95
N THR A 211 10.11 11.96 -6.72
CA THR A 211 11.26 11.23 -6.16
C THR A 211 11.58 9.97 -6.96
N LEU A 212 10.57 9.19 -7.31
CA LEU A 212 10.75 7.99 -8.15
C LEU A 212 11.23 8.33 -9.55
N SER A 213 10.78 9.46 -10.12
CA SER A 213 11.20 9.92 -11.46
C SER A 213 12.70 10.27 -11.54
N GLU A 214 13.33 10.57 -10.38
CA GLU A 214 14.80 10.73 -10.30
C GLU A 214 15.56 9.37 -10.32
N VAL A 215 14.85 8.29 -10.02
CA VAL A 215 15.47 6.97 -9.86
C VAL A 215 15.12 6.02 -11.00
N PHE A 216 13.90 6.07 -11.51
CA PHE A 216 13.39 5.15 -12.52
C PHE A 216 13.13 5.83 -13.86
N PRO A 217 13.40 5.15 -14.99
CA PRO A 217 13.16 5.72 -16.32
C PRO A 217 11.69 5.84 -16.67
N VAL A 218 10.82 5.03 -16.04
CA VAL A 218 9.37 5.04 -16.28
C VAL A 218 8.65 5.03 -14.94
N VAL A 219 7.81 6.04 -14.71
CA VAL A 219 6.99 6.19 -13.50
C VAL A 219 5.58 6.61 -13.92
N GLY A 220 4.58 5.98 -13.33
CA GLY A 220 3.18 6.30 -13.55
C GLY A 220 2.38 6.30 -12.26
N LEU A 221 1.59 7.34 -12.03
CA LEU A 221 0.56 7.37 -11.01
C LEU A 221 -0.75 6.80 -11.57
N TYR A 222 -1.49 6.15 -10.70
CA TYR A 222 -2.85 5.72 -10.97
C TYR A 222 -3.69 5.79 -9.69
N VAL A 223 -5.00 5.72 -9.82
CA VAL A 223 -5.91 6.00 -8.72
C VAL A 223 -7.06 5.00 -8.66
N ALA A 224 -7.55 4.73 -7.44
CA ALA A 224 -8.78 4.01 -7.19
C ALA A 224 -9.57 4.68 -6.05
N TYR A 225 -10.90 4.69 -6.14
CA TYR A 225 -11.71 5.15 -5.04
C TYR A 225 -11.88 4.05 -4.01
N VAL A 226 -11.38 4.29 -2.79
CA VAL A 226 -11.53 3.39 -1.64
C VAL A 226 -12.61 3.96 -0.73
N PHE A 227 -13.76 3.31 -0.70
CA PHE A 227 -14.96 3.82 -0.03
C PHE A 227 -14.75 4.00 1.48
N SER A 228 -14.07 3.06 2.14
CA SER A 228 -13.82 3.15 3.57
C SER A 228 -12.87 4.28 3.95
N PHE A 229 -11.91 4.61 3.07
CA PHE A 229 -11.05 5.79 3.22
C PHE A 229 -11.75 7.10 2.87
N GLN A 230 -12.90 7.02 2.19
CA GLN A 230 -13.65 8.18 1.67
C GLN A 230 -12.84 9.06 0.71
N LEU A 231 -11.80 8.51 0.11
CA LEU A 231 -10.79 9.21 -0.67
C LEU A 231 -10.53 8.53 -2.02
N LEU A 232 -10.12 9.34 -2.98
CA LEU A 232 -9.45 8.84 -4.17
C LEU A 232 -8.02 8.52 -3.78
N TRP A 233 -7.68 7.23 -3.72
CA TRP A 233 -6.37 6.74 -3.29
C TRP A 233 -5.42 6.63 -4.45
N ALA A 234 -4.18 7.05 -4.25
CA ALA A 234 -3.14 7.02 -5.26
C ALA A 234 -2.18 5.85 -5.05
N PHE A 235 -1.77 5.30 -6.15
CA PHE A 235 -0.70 4.31 -6.24
C PHE A 235 0.31 4.80 -7.28
N VAL A 236 1.57 4.41 -7.11
CA VAL A 236 2.63 4.69 -8.06
C VAL A 236 3.26 3.40 -8.54
N LEU A 237 3.54 3.33 -9.82
CA LEU A 237 4.22 2.22 -10.44
C LEU A 237 5.47 2.73 -11.15
N ALA A 238 6.62 2.08 -10.91
CA ALA A 238 7.89 2.42 -11.52
C ALA A 238 8.56 1.16 -12.10
N THR A 239 9.22 1.26 -13.24
CA THR A 239 9.86 0.11 -13.89
C THR A 239 11.24 0.45 -14.44
N LYS A 240 12.14 -0.54 -14.39
CA LYS A 240 13.44 -0.51 -15.09
C LYS A 240 13.33 -0.94 -16.55
N GLY A 241 12.27 -1.69 -16.84
CA GLY A 241 12.04 -2.33 -18.13
C GLY A 241 11.17 -1.52 -19.09
N PRO A 242 10.38 -2.21 -19.91
CA PRO A 242 9.55 -1.59 -20.92
C PRO A 242 8.51 -0.63 -20.32
N PRO A 243 8.00 0.31 -21.13
CA PRO A 243 6.98 1.25 -20.67
C PRO A 243 5.73 0.51 -20.18
N LEU A 244 5.03 1.15 -19.25
CA LEU A 244 3.75 0.69 -18.74
C LEU A 244 2.75 0.64 -19.88
N SER A 245 2.07 -0.49 -20.04
CA SER A 245 1.03 -0.66 -21.04
C SER A 245 -0.31 -0.94 -20.38
N PRO A 246 -1.23 0.04 -20.32
CA PRO A 246 -2.58 -0.17 -19.80
C PRO A 246 -3.40 -1.20 -20.58
N GLU A 247 -2.97 -1.54 -21.80
CA GLU A 247 -3.63 -2.53 -22.65
C GLU A 247 -3.24 -3.98 -22.30
N ARG A 248 -2.16 -4.17 -21.52
CA ARG A 248 -1.68 -5.50 -21.19
C ARG A 248 -2.42 -6.03 -19.97
N PHE A 249 -3.34 -6.94 -20.22
CA PHE A 249 -4.13 -7.59 -19.19
C PHE A 249 -4.11 -9.11 -19.35
N ARG A 250 -3.79 -9.82 -18.28
CA ARG A 250 -3.95 -11.27 -18.16
C ARG A 250 -5.14 -11.54 -17.25
N ASP A 251 -6.01 -12.42 -17.67
CA ASP A 251 -7.17 -12.79 -16.85
C ASP A 251 -6.74 -13.47 -15.56
N ILE A 252 -7.34 -13.04 -14.46
CA ILE A 252 -7.09 -13.56 -13.10
C ILE A 252 -8.44 -13.93 -12.51
N PRO A 253 -8.72 -15.23 -12.34
CA PRO A 253 -10.01 -15.67 -11.81
C PRO A 253 -10.26 -15.21 -10.38
N GLY A 254 -11.52 -14.89 -10.07
CA GLY A 254 -11.99 -14.65 -8.72
C GLY A 254 -11.62 -13.30 -8.11
N LEU A 255 -11.30 -12.30 -8.94
CA LEU A 255 -11.16 -10.92 -8.50
C LEU A 255 -12.54 -10.29 -8.23
N SER A 256 -12.59 -9.41 -7.26
CA SER A 256 -13.83 -8.74 -6.83
C SER A 256 -14.02 -7.39 -7.51
N HIS A 257 -12.94 -6.70 -7.85
CA HIS A 257 -12.96 -5.32 -8.34
C HIS A 257 -12.17 -5.14 -9.64
N TYR A 258 -10.96 -5.69 -9.69
CA TYR A 258 -10.01 -5.42 -10.77
C TYR A 258 -10.40 -6.15 -12.05
N THR A 259 -10.74 -5.39 -13.08
CA THR A 259 -11.12 -5.86 -14.42
C THR A 259 -10.25 -5.19 -15.49
N PRO A 260 -10.27 -5.65 -16.77
CA PRO A 260 -9.59 -4.95 -17.85
C PRO A 260 -9.99 -3.48 -17.99
N ASP A 261 -11.27 -3.16 -17.74
CA ASP A 261 -11.76 -1.78 -17.83
C ASP A 261 -11.29 -0.94 -16.66
N ILE A 262 -11.31 -1.47 -15.45
CA ILE A 262 -10.74 -0.82 -14.27
C ILE A 262 -9.24 -0.60 -14.46
N HIS A 263 -8.50 -1.62 -14.94
CA HIS A 263 -7.07 -1.48 -15.21
C HIS A 263 -6.77 -0.29 -16.15
N ARG A 264 -7.52 -0.13 -17.23
CA ARG A 264 -7.36 1.04 -18.12
C ARG A 264 -7.79 2.35 -17.47
N ALA A 265 -8.93 2.35 -16.79
CA ALA A 265 -9.53 3.54 -16.23
C ALA A 265 -8.70 4.16 -15.10
N MET A 266 -8.07 3.35 -14.24
CA MET A 266 -7.32 3.83 -13.09
C MET A 266 -6.11 4.71 -13.46
N PHE A 267 -5.55 4.59 -14.67
CA PHE A 267 -4.47 5.45 -15.18
C PHE A 267 -4.97 6.80 -15.72
N ALA A 268 -6.28 7.01 -15.79
CA ALA A 268 -6.89 8.27 -16.21
C ALA A 268 -6.92 9.26 -15.04
N LEU A 269 -5.80 9.93 -14.78
CA LEU A 269 -5.68 10.88 -13.67
C LEU A 269 -6.61 12.08 -13.80
N PRO A 270 -7.23 12.53 -12.69
CA PRO A 270 -7.96 13.80 -12.63
C PRO A 270 -7.10 15.00 -13.02
N GLY A 271 -7.72 16.04 -13.56
CA GLY A 271 -7.01 17.24 -14.07
C GLY A 271 -6.20 17.97 -13.00
N HIS A 272 -6.67 18.00 -11.74
CA HIS A 272 -5.93 18.59 -10.62
C HIS A 272 -4.63 17.82 -10.30
N MET A 273 -4.66 16.46 -10.35
CA MET A 273 -3.47 15.64 -10.14
C MET A 273 -2.43 15.87 -11.24
N ARG A 274 -2.86 15.96 -12.51
CA ARG A 274 -1.97 16.26 -13.64
C ARG A 274 -1.27 17.62 -13.46
N ARG A 275 -1.96 18.62 -12.91
CA ARG A 275 -1.36 19.93 -12.59
C ARG A 275 -0.41 19.83 -11.41
N ALA A 276 -0.84 19.20 -10.32
CA ALA A 276 -0.04 19.06 -9.12
C ALA A 276 1.31 18.35 -9.37
N ILE A 277 1.30 17.27 -10.18
CA ILE A 277 2.53 16.56 -10.59
C ILE A 277 3.52 17.52 -11.29
N LYS A 278 3.03 18.46 -12.10
CA LYS A 278 3.90 19.42 -12.81
C LYS A 278 4.44 20.55 -11.91
N GLU A 279 3.71 20.88 -10.85
CA GLU A 279 3.94 22.12 -10.11
C GLU A 279 4.57 21.92 -8.72
N LYS A 280 4.35 20.78 -8.06
CA LYS A 280 4.58 20.65 -6.61
C LYS A 280 5.57 19.59 -6.17
N GLY A 281 6.05 18.72 -7.03
CA GLY A 281 6.86 17.56 -6.62
C GLY A 281 8.24 17.95 -6.09
N ARG A 282 8.44 17.91 -4.76
CA ARG A 282 9.78 17.94 -4.19
C ARG A 282 10.36 16.54 -4.07
N ILE A 283 11.67 16.44 -4.17
CA ILE A 283 12.38 15.18 -3.97
C ILE A 283 12.50 14.90 -2.48
N LEU A 284 12.08 13.71 -2.07
CA LEU A 284 12.19 13.22 -0.70
C LEU A 284 13.54 12.53 -0.52
N THR A 285 14.29 12.91 0.51
CA THR A 285 15.58 12.32 0.87
C THR A 285 15.60 11.93 2.34
N ASP A 286 16.58 11.14 2.77
CA ASP A 286 16.75 10.80 4.18
C ASP A 286 16.97 12.02 5.08
N GLU A 287 17.58 13.08 4.54
CA GLU A 287 17.74 14.35 5.24
C GLU A 287 16.45 15.19 5.28
N LYS A 288 15.60 15.04 4.27
CA LYS A 288 14.34 15.79 4.11
C LYS A 288 13.21 14.84 3.72
N PRO A 289 12.80 13.92 4.62
CA PRO A 289 11.70 13.00 4.37
C PRO A 289 10.37 13.76 4.26
N PHE A 290 9.31 13.05 3.92
CA PHE A 290 7.99 13.65 3.90
C PHE A 290 7.56 14.08 5.31
N SER A 291 6.90 15.22 5.40
CA SER A 291 6.24 15.73 6.61
C SER A 291 4.91 16.37 6.21
N TRP A 292 3.88 16.14 7.00
CA TRP A 292 2.56 16.74 6.82
C TRP A 292 2.49 18.20 7.29
N THR A 293 3.48 18.64 8.07
CA THR A 293 3.62 20.02 8.56
C THR A 293 4.68 20.75 7.75
N ALA A 294 4.28 21.41 6.70
CA ALA A 294 5.14 22.38 5.99
C ALA A 294 4.28 23.50 5.42
#